data_3ac775be473a125e16a837898c4285a5
#
_entry.id   3ac775be473a125e16a837898c4285a5
#
_cell.length_a   1.000
_cell.length_b   1.000
_cell.length_c   1.000
_cell.angle_alpha   90.00
_cell.angle_beta   90.00
_cell.angle_gamma   90.00
#
_symmetry.space_group_name_H-M   'P 1'
#
loop_
_entity.id
_entity.type
_entity.pdbx_description
1 polymer ?
#
loop_
_entity_poly.entity_id
_entity_poly.type
_entity_poly.pdbx_seq_one_letter_code
_entity_poly.pdbx_strand_id
1 'polypeptide(L)'
;MAHAFASLETAGPVAVWLIVLSFVFFECAFIFGLFLPGDSLLFAAGVVLAQHGNELSAWGLSGAAMVVAVVGNWVGYYVGRHTGTRLLARRGGKVLNRRNLNKARDFLDRRGFWAVVLARWLPWVRTLAPMIAGAARMDVKRFTAATTIGALAWVPTLVLAGYYAAGLLTSIPWLETAAVVVSVAFFVGGTGWGIWRYRQEMHKPVDDMVDV
;
A
#
# COMPACT_ATOMS: atom_id res chain seq x y z
N MET A 1 15.93 1.25 -10.79
CA MET A 1 14.96 2.34 -10.70
C MET A 1 15.13 3.37 -11.82
N ALA A 2 16.33 3.91 -12.08
CA ALA A 2 16.56 4.87 -13.17
C ALA A 2 16.05 4.40 -14.55
N HIS A 3 16.20 3.13 -14.91
CA HIS A 3 15.66 2.58 -16.16
C HIS A 3 14.12 2.53 -16.22
N ALA A 4 13.45 2.37 -15.08
CA ALA A 4 11.99 2.40 -15.05
C ALA A 4 11.42 3.81 -15.24
N PHE A 5 12.12 4.83 -14.72
CA PHE A 5 11.75 6.24 -14.96
C PHE A 5 12.00 6.64 -16.42
N ALA A 6 13.16 6.29 -16.98
CA ALA A 6 13.47 6.57 -18.39
C ALA A 6 12.49 5.89 -19.36
N SER A 7 11.98 4.70 -19.02
CA SER A 7 10.96 4.02 -19.83
C SER A 7 9.58 4.68 -19.72
N LEU A 8 9.26 5.35 -18.63
CA LEU A 8 8.01 6.11 -18.47
C LEU A 8 8.02 7.41 -19.30
N GLU A 9 9.16 8.09 -19.38
CA GLU A 9 9.30 9.31 -20.19
C GLU A 9 9.20 9.04 -21.70
N THR A 10 9.66 7.86 -22.14
CA THR A 10 9.58 7.43 -23.55
C THR A 10 8.29 6.69 -23.90
N ALA A 11 7.55 6.22 -22.89
CA ALA A 11 6.30 5.52 -23.06
C ALA A 11 5.17 6.52 -23.37
N GLY A 12 4.36 6.22 -24.39
CA GLY A 12 3.15 7.00 -24.63
C GLY A 12 2.19 6.98 -23.43
N PRO A 13 1.25 7.94 -23.34
CA PRO A 13 0.35 8.09 -22.19
C PRO A 13 -0.35 6.79 -21.74
N VAL A 14 -0.71 5.94 -22.69
CA VAL A 14 -1.37 4.65 -22.43
C VAL A 14 -0.46 3.68 -21.68
N ALA A 15 0.83 3.62 -22.02
CA ALA A 15 1.77 2.74 -21.35
C ALA A 15 2.04 3.18 -19.90
N VAL A 16 2.12 4.50 -19.65
CA VAL A 16 2.21 5.06 -18.30
C VAL A 16 1.02 4.59 -17.45
N TRP A 17 -0.20 4.71 -17.99
CA TRP A 17 -1.41 4.26 -17.29
C TRP A 17 -1.38 2.77 -16.99
N LEU A 18 -1.05 1.93 -17.99
CA LEU A 18 -1.02 0.48 -17.81
C LEU A 18 0.00 0.05 -16.76
N ILE A 19 1.19 0.64 -16.78
CA ILE A 19 2.25 0.34 -15.80
C ILE A 19 1.77 0.72 -14.41
N VAL A 20 1.35 1.98 -14.22
CA VAL A 20 0.94 2.50 -12.90
C VAL A 20 -0.23 1.69 -12.34
N LEU A 21 -1.28 1.45 -13.13
CA LEU A 21 -2.44 0.71 -12.70
C LEU A 21 -2.10 -0.75 -12.34
N SER A 22 -1.22 -1.39 -13.12
CA SER A 22 -0.75 -2.76 -12.81
C SER A 22 0.00 -2.80 -11.49
N PHE A 23 0.94 -1.89 -11.27
CA PHE A 23 1.69 -1.82 -10.02
C PHE A 23 0.79 -1.56 -8.82
N VAL A 24 -0.13 -0.61 -8.92
CA VAL A 24 -1.12 -0.31 -7.86
C VAL A 24 -1.99 -1.54 -7.57
N PHE A 25 -2.42 -2.27 -8.61
CA PHE A 25 -3.19 -3.49 -8.42
C PHE A 25 -2.40 -4.54 -7.65
N PHE A 26 -1.21 -4.89 -8.11
CA PHE A 26 -0.39 -5.93 -7.47
C PHE A 26 0.03 -5.54 -6.06
N GLU A 27 0.32 -4.27 -5.81
CA GLU A 27 0.62 -3.76 -4.49
C GLU A 27 -0.54 -3.90 -3.51
N CYS A 28 -1.76 -3.64 -3.97
CA CYS A 28 -2.96 -3.75 -3.14
C CYS A 28 -3.50 -5.18 -3.01
N ALA A 29 -3.23 -6.05 -3.99
CA ALA A 29 -3.79 -7.40 -4.05
C ALA A 29 -2.95 -8.44 -3.29
N PHE A 30 -1.62 -8.29 -3.26
CA PHE A 30 -0.72 -9.34 -2.81
C PHE A 30 0.31 -8.84 -1.80
N ILE A 31 0.77 -9.75 -0.92
CA ILE A 31 1.85 -9.46 0.05
C ILE A 31 3.14 -9.04 -0.64
N PHE A 32 3.43 -9.58 -1.84
CA PHE A 32 4.60 -9.18 -2.62
C PHE A 32 4.56 -7.69 -3.04
N GLY A 33 3.38 -7.09 -3.06
CA GLY A 33 3.19 -5.67 -3.25
C GLY A 33 3.91 -4.79 -2.23
N LEU A 34 4.26 -5.35 -1.06
CA LEU A 34 5.08 -4.68 -0.06
C LEU A 34 6.43 -4.18 -0.61
N PHE A 35 6.95 -4.84 -1.64
CA PHE A 35 8.21 -4.51 -2.29
C PHE A 35 8.03 -3.65 -3.54
N LEU A 36 6.78 -3.38 -3.95
CA LEU A 36 6.49 -2.56 -5.12
C LEU A 36 6.42 -1.07 -4.72
N PRO A 37 7.11 -0.20 -5.48
CA PRO A 37 7.14 1.24 -5.20
C PRO A 37 5.94 1.98 -5.80
N GLY A 38 4.70 1.54 -5.52
CA GLY A 38 3.49 2.10 -6.11
C GLY A 38 3.27 3.58 -5.76
N ASP A 39 3.63 4.00 -4.53
CA ASP A 39 3.56 5.42 -4.14
C ASP A 39 4.45 6.29 -5.01
N SER A 40 5.70 5.85 -5.20
CA SER A 40 6.66 6.57 -6.05
C SER A 40 6.21 6.60 -7.50
N LEU A 41 5.55 5.53 -7.98
CA LEU A 41 5.02 5.48 -9.35
C LEU A 41 3.81 6.39 -9.54
N LEU A 42 2.90 6.46 -8.56
CA LEU A 42 1.77 7.40 -8.61
C LEU A 42 2.25 8.85 -8.63
N PHE A 43 3.22 9.18 -7.78
CA PHE A 43 3.82 10.50 -7.74
C PHE A 43 4.55 10.83 -9.05
N ALA A 44 5.40 9.92 -9.54
CA ALA A 44 6.14 10.09 -10.79
C ALA A 44 5.21 10.22 -12.01
N ALA A 45 4.12 9.45 -12.04
CA ALA A 45 3.11 9.59 -13.09
C ALA A 45 2.47 10.97 -13.08
N GLY A 46 2.20 11.54 -11.89
CA GLY A 46 1.75 12.91 -11.74
C GLY A 46 2.74 13.92 -12.35
N VAL A 47 4.04 13.78 -12.06
CA VAL A 47 5.11 14.62 -12.63
C VAL A 47 5.15 14.51 -14.16
N VAL A 48 5.11 13.29 -14.70
CA VAL A 48 5.12 13.06 -16.15
C VAL A 48 3.90 13.69 -16.83
N LEU A 49 2.71 13.54 -16.24
CA LEU A 49 1.49 14.14 -16.79
C LEU A 49 1.50 15.68 -16.76
N ALA A 50 2.17 16.27 -15.77
CA ALA A 50 2.36 17.73 -15.72
C ALA A 50 3.24 18.25 -16.86
N GLN A 51 4.29 17.51 -17.24
CA GLN A 51 5.15 17.86 -18.38
C GLN A 51 4.39 17.90 -19.70
N HIS A 52 3.31 17.12 -19.81
CA HIS A 52 2.42 17.12 -20.97
C HIS A 52 1.26 18.14 -20.88
N GLY A 53 1.19 18.91 -19.79
CA GLY A 53 0.20 19.97 -19.59
C GLY A 53 -1.25 19.48 -19.48
N ASN A 54 -1.48 18.21 -19.12
CA ASN A 54 -2.80 17.60 -19.15
C ASN A 54 -3.31 17.27 -17.73
N GLU A 55 -3.87 18.26 -17.06
CA GLU A 55 -4.45 18.12 -15.72
C GLU A 55 -5.62 17.13 -15.70
N LEU A 56 -6.45 17.12 -16.75
CA LEU A 56 -7.57 16.16 -16.84
C LEU A 56 -7.09 14.71 -16.84
N SER A 57 -5.94 14.44 -17.45
CA SER A 57 -5.33 13.10 -17.40
C SER A 57 -4.84 12.72 -16.01
N ALA A 58 -4.36 13.67 -15.20
CA ALA A 58 -3.97 13.42 -13.82
C ALA A 58 -5.19 13.07 -12.95
N TRP A 59 -6.29 13.76 -13.11
CA TRP A 59 -7.56 13.41 -12.46
C TRP A 59 -8.12 12.07 -12.95
N GLY A 60 -8.05 11.81 -14.25
CA GLY A 60 -8.46 10.54 -14.86
C GLY A 60 -7.65 9.36 -14.32
N LEU A 61 -6.31 9.50 -14.27
CA LEU A 61 -5.43 8.48 -13.69
C LEU A 61 -5.73 8.27 -12.20
N SER A 62 -5.97 9.33 -11.44
CA SER A 62 -6.35 9.24 -10.03
C SER A 62 -7.62 8.42 -9.84
N GLY A 63 -8.66 8.69 -10.64
CA GLY A 63 -9.92 7.93 -10.62
C GLY A 63 -9.72 6.46 -10.98
N ALA A 64 -8.99 6.17 -12.05
CA ALA A 64 -8.70 4.80 -12.47
C ALA A 64 -7.86 4.04 -11.42
N ALA A 65 -6.81 4.65 -10.89
CA ALA A 65 -5.96 4.06 -9.87
C ALA A 65 -6.72 3.82 -8.55
N MET A 66 -7.65 4.70 -8.19
CA MET A 66 -8.55 4.51 -7.05
C MET A 66 -9.41 3.24 -7.23
N VAL A 67 -10.05 3.07 -8.39
CA VAL A 67 -10.86 1.88 -8.69
C VAL A 67 -10.01 0.63 -8.63
N VAL A 68 -8.84 0.64 -9.28
CA VAL A 68 -7.91 -0.49 -9.31
C VAL A 68 -7.40 -0.82 -7.89
N ALA A 69 -7.11 0.18 -7.06
CA ALA A 69 -6.70 -0.02 -5.68
C ALA A 69 -7.80 -0.69 -4.84
N VAL A 70 -9.06 -0.29 -5.02
CA VAL A 70 -10.21 -0.91 -4.34
C VAL A 70 -10.38 -2.37 -4.78
N VAL A 71 -10.30 -2.64 -6.09
CA VAL A 71 -10.38 -4.00 -6.65
C VAL A 71 -9.22 -4.86 -6.14
N GLY A 72 -7.98 -4.36 -6.15
CA GLY A 72 -6.83 -5.04 -5.57
C GLY A 72 -7.03 -5.38 -4.08
N ASN A 73 -7.57 -4.44 -3.30
CA ASN A 73 -7.88 -4.70 -1.90
C ASN A 73 -8.98 -5.76 -1.71
N TRP A 74 -9.96 -5.84 -2.60
CA TRP A 74 -10.93 -6.94 -2.57
C TRP A 74 -10.26 -8.27 -2.81
N VAL A 75 -9.36 -8.36 -3.79
CA VAL A 75 -8.57 -9.58 -4.02
C VAL A 75 -7.81 -9.96 -2.75
N GLY A 76 -7.08 -9.03 -2.14
CA GLY A 76 -6.37 -9.25 -0.87
C GLY A 76 -7.29 -9.70 0.26
N TYR A 77 -8.46 -9.05 0.41
CA TYR A 77 -9.47 -9.41 1.39
C TYR A 77 -9.99 -10.85 1.19
N TYR A 78 -10.36 -11.23 -0.04
CA TYR A 78 -10.87 -12.56 -0.33
C TYR A 78 -9.79 -13.63 -0.20
N VAL A 79 -8.55 -13.33 -0.59
CA VAL A 79 -7.40 -14.20 -0.32
C VAL A 79 -7.26 -14.42 1.19
N GLY A 80 -7.26 -13.36 1.98
CA GLY A 80 -7.21 -13.45 3.45
C GLY A 80 -8.37 -14.26 4.05
N ARG A 81 -9.60 -14.05 3.55
CA ARG A 81 -10.79 -14.75 4.00
C ARG A 81 -10.74 -16.26 3.75
N HIS A 82 -10.19 -16.69 2.62
CA HIS A 82 -10.10 -18.11 2.25
C HIS A 82 -8.85 -18.78 2.83
N THR A 83 -7.71 -18.09 2.82
CA THR A 83 -6.45 -18.67 3.33
C THR A 83 -6.35 -18.58 4.84
N GLY A 84 -6.90 -17.55 5.47
CA GLY A 84 -6.88 -17.39 6.93
C GLY A 84 -7.47 -18.58 7.67
N THR A 85 -8.56 -19.17 7.16
CA THR A 85 -9.18 -20.38 7.73
C THR A 85 -8.32 -21.63 7.54
N ARG A 86 -7.60 -21.75 6.41
CA ARG A 86 -6.71 -22.90 6.12
C ARG A 86 -5.39 -22.82 6.90
N LEU A 87 -4.85 -21.62 7.09
CA LEU A 87 -3.65 -21.38 7.91
C LEU A 87 -3.94 -21.62 9.41
N LEU A 88 -5.15 -21.30 9.87
CA LEU A 88 -5.60 -21.62 11.23
C LEU A 88 -5.77 -23.11 11.47
N ALA A 89 -6.09 -23.88 10.43
CA ALA A 89 -6.16 -25.35 10.52
C ALA A 89 -4.78 -26.00 10.64
N ARG A 90 -3.71 -25.34 10.20
CA ARG A 90 -2.33 -25.75 10.45
C ARG A 90 -1.91 -25.28 11.84
N ARG A 91 -1.98 -26.18 12.83
CA ARG A 91 -1.54 -25.93 14.20
C ARG A 91 -0.09 -25.42 14.23
N GLY A 92 0.15 -24.22 14.79
CA GLY A 92 1.48 -23.78 15.19
C GLY A 92 2.11 -22.58 14.47
N GLY A 93 1.36 -21.75 13.73
CA GLY A 93 1.89 -20.50 13.17
C GLY A 93 2.15 -19.46 14.28
N LYS A 94 3.43 -19.05 14.48
CA LYS A 94 3.80 -18.04 15.49
C LYS A 94 3.11 -16.68 15.28
N VAL A 95 2.81 -16.32 14.05
CA VAL A 95 2.20 -15.02 13.68
C VAL A 95 0.68 -15.16 13.47
N LEU A 96 0.23 -16.19 12.77
CA LEU A 96 -1.18 -16.43 12.48
C LEU A 96 -1.71 -17.57 13.38
N ASN A 97 -2.08 -17.23 14.60
CA ASN A 97 -2.74 -18.13 15.53
C ASN A 97 -4.16 -17.62 15.84
N ARG A 98 -5.02 -18.49 16.41
CA ARG A 98 -6.41 -18.14 16.76
C ARG A 98 -6.48 -16.93 17.69
N ARG A 99 -5.56 -16.81 18.64
CA ARG A 99 -5.51 -15.71 19.61
C ARG A 99 -5.24 -14.37 18.93
N ASN A 100 -4.24 -14.31 18.03
CA ASN A 100 -3.91 -13.08 17.31
C ASN A 100 -5.01 -12.69 16.33
N LEU A 101 -5.66 -13.68 15.71
CA LEU A 101 -6.78 -13.40 14.82
C LEU A 101 -8.01 -12.89 15.58
N ASN A 102 -8.31 -13.44 16.76
CA ASN A 102 -9.38 -12.93 17.61
C ASN A 102 -9.06 -11.49 18.08
N LYS A 103 -7.82 -11.21 18.50
CA LYS A 103 -7.40 -9.85 18.84
C LYS A 103 -7.56 -8.88 17.65
N ALA A 104 -7.17 -9.32 16.44
CA ALA A 104 -7.36 -8.52 15.24
C ALA A 104 -8.85 -8.31 14.93
N ARG A 105 -9.68 -9.32 15.12
CA ARG A 105 -11.12 -9.23 14.97
C ARG A 105 -11.73 -8.25 15.97
N ASP A 106 -11.44 -8.38 17.26
CA ASP A 106 -11.93 -7.49 18.30
C ASP A 106 -11.50 -6.03 18.06
N PHE A 107 -10.27 -5.84 17.58
CA PHE A 107 -9.78 -4.51 17.18
C PHE A 107 -10.53 -3.96 15.97
N LEU A 108 -10.77 -4.79 14.95
CA LEU A 108 -11.51 -4.41 13.74
C LEU A 108 -13.01 -4.20 14.03
N ASP A 109 -13.60 -4.94 14.98
CA ASP A 109 -14.99 -4.73 15.39
C ASP A 109 -15.19 -3.40 16.12
N ARG A 110 -14.20 -2.98 16.93
CA ARG A 110 -14.27 -1.73 17.69
C ARG A 110 -13.87 -0.49 16.88
N ARG A 111 -12.81 -0.56 16.09
CA ARG A 111 -12.21 0.59 15.35
C ARG A 111 -11.96 0.31 13.87
N GLY A 112 -12.42 -0.82 13.36
CA GLY A 112 -11.99 -1.38 12.08
C GLY A 112 -12.18 -0.48 10.88
N PHE A 113 -13.26 0.30 10.85
CA PHE A 113 -13.48 1.24 9.75
C PHE A 113 -12.33 2.25 9.66
N TRP A 114 -12.08 2.99 10.71
CA TRP A 114 -11.02 3.99 10.76
C TRP A 114 -9.63 3.38 10.72
N ALA A 115 -9.45 2.18 11.31
CA ALA A 115 -8.19 1.45 11.24
C ALA A 115 -7.83 1.10 9.78
N VAL A 116 -8.81 0.66 8.96
CA VAL A 116 -8.59 0.37 7.53
C VAL A 116 -8.35 1.65 6.74
N VAL A 117 -9.07 2.75 7.02
CA VAL A 117 -8.84 4.05 6.38
C VAL A 117 -7.42 4.54 6.65
N LEU A 118 -7.01 4.57 7.92
CA LEU A 118 -5.70 5.06 8.34
C LEU A 118 -4.55 4.14 7.92
N ALA A 119 -4.81 2.84 7.81
CA ALA A 119 -3.85 1.85 7.32
C ALA A 119 -3.30 2.20 5.93
N ARG A 120 -4.06 2.93 5.11
CA ARG A 120 -3.63 3.34 3.77
C ARG A 120 -2.42 4.28 3.77
N TRP A 121 -2.21 5.04 4.84
CA TRP A 121 -1.09 5.97 5.00
C TRP A 121 0.18 5.29 5.53
N LEU A 122 0.08 4.03 5.97
CA LEU A 122 1.20 3.26 6.48
C LEU A 122 1.57 2.16 5.47
N PRO A 123 2.70 2.26 4.75
CA PRO A 123 3.04 1.38 3.62
C PRO A 123 2.94 -0.12 3.94
N TRP A 124 3.43 -0.53 5.11
CA TRP A 124 3.41 -1.93 5.55
C TRP A 124 2.01 -2.41 5.94
N VAL A 125 1.26 -1.52 6.59
CA VAL A 125 -0.06 -1.87 7.13
C VAL A 125 -1.08 -1.96 6.00
N ARG A 126 -1.03 -1.08 5.01
CA ARG A 126 -2.00 -1.04 3.91
C ARG A 126 -2.00 -2.30 3.05
N THR A 127 -0.83 -2.91 2.83
CA THR A 127 -0.70 -4.14 2.05
C THR A 127 -1.23 -5.36 2.83
N LEU A 128 -1.02 -5.38 4.14
CA LEU A 128 -1.47 -6.47 5.01
C LEU A 128 -2.91 -6.31 5.49
N ALA A 129 -3.41 -5.07 5.62
CA ALA A 129 -4.72 -4.77 6.17
C ALA A 129 -5.88 -5.50 5.45
N PRO A 130 -5.94 -5.58 4.11
CA PRO A 130 -6.99 -6.32 3.41
C PRO A 130 -7.00 -7.80 3.77
N MET A 131 -5.83 -8.44 3.81
CA MET A 131 -5.72 -9.86 4.14
C MET A 131 -6.08 -10.13 5.60
N ILE A 132 -5.66 -9.25 6.53
CA ILE A 132 -6.01 -9.35 7.95
C ILE A 132 -7.52 -9.14 8.14
N ALA A 133 -8.10 -8.14 7.49
CA ALA A 133 -9.54 -7.88 7.54
C ALA A 133 -10.35 -9.06 6.99
N GLY A 134 -9.89 -9.67 5.89
CA GLY A 134 -10.49 -10.86 5.32
C GLY A 134 -10.38 -12.08 6.24
N ALA A 135 -9.20 -12.35 6.81
CA ALA A 135 -8.97 -13.45 7.75
C ALA A 135 -9.79 -13.28 9.05
N ALA A 136 -9.92 -12.05 9.53
CA ALA A 136 -10.76 -11.69 10.68
C ALA A 136 -12.28 -11.70 10.36
N ARG A 137 -12.65 -11.91 9.08
CA ARG A 137 -14.05 -11.91 8.60
C ARG A 137 -14.77 -10.59 8.87
N MET A 138 -14.08 -9.45 8.75
CA MET A 138 -14.70 -8.14 8.78
C MET A 138 -15.85 -8.07 7.76
N ASP A 139 -16.91 -7.33 8.06
CA ASP A 139 -18.03 -7.14 7.13
C ASP A 139 -17.54 -6.51 5.81
N VAL A 140 -17.92 -7.10 4.67
CA VAL A 140 -17.46 -6.69 3.34
C VAL A 140 -17.85 -5.25 3.02
N LYS A 141 -19.07 -4.83 3.40
CA LYS A 141 -19.54 -3.48 3.10
C LYS A 141 -18.74 -2.43 3.89
N ARG A 142 -18.49 -2.70 5.17
CA ARG A 142 -17.65 -1.86 6.03
C ARG A 142 -16.21 -1.79 5.51
N PHE A 143 -15.64 -2.93 5.11
CA PHE A 143 -14.31 -2.98 4.51
C PHE A 143 -14.24 -2.18 3.20
N THR A 144 -15.22 -2.39 2.30
CA THR A 144 -15.29 -1.68 1.02
C THR A 144 -15.40 -0.16 1.22
N ALA A 145 -16.29 0.29 2.09
CA ALA A 145 -16.44 1.72 2.37
C ALA A 145 -15.12 2.31 2.94
N ALA A 146 -14.50 1.64 3.90
CA ALA A 146 -13.25 2.09 4.50
C ALA A 146 -12.10 2.15 3.49
N THR A 147 -11.94 1.11 2.67
CA THR A 147 -10.87 1.07 1.65
C THR A 147 -11.11 2.08 0.54
N THR A 148 -12.37 2.34 0.15
CA THR A 148 -12.71 3.36 -0.85
C THR A 148 -12.40 4.77 -0.34
N ILE A 149 -12.79 5.10 0.89
CA ILE A 149 -12.48 6.41 1.50
C ILE A 149 -10.97 6.58 1.64
N GLY A 150 -10.27 5.55 2.10
CA GLY A 150 -8.82 5.59 2.20
C GLY A 150 -8.13 5.75 0.83
N ALA A 151 -8.63 5.08 -0.22
CA ALA A 151 -8.11 5.22 -1.58
C ALA A 151 -8.40 6.62 -2.16
N LEU A 152 -9.60 7.16 -1.90
CA LEU A 152 -9.99 8.51 -2.32
C LEU A 152 -9.06 9.59 -1.71
N ALA A 153 -8.65 9.40 -0.47
CA ALA A 153 -7.73 10.34 0.17
C ALA A 153 -6.26 10.14 -0.30
N TRP A 154 -5.84 8.89 -0.50
CA TRP A 154 -4.44 8.56 -0.76
C TRP A 154 -4.03 8.72 -2.24
N VAL A 155 -4.79 8.16 -3.19
CA VAL A 155 -4.40 8.14 -4.62
C VAL A 155 -4.31 9.56 -5.21
N PRO A 156 -5.38 10.39 -5.12
CA PRO A 156 -5.30 11.75 -5.66
C PRO A 156 -4.23 12.58 -4.99
N THR A 157 -4.00 12.40 -3.68
CA THR A 157 -2.94 13.14 -2.98
C THR A 157 -1.57 12.89 -3.61
N LEU A 158 -1.23 11.64 -3.94
CA LEU A 158 0.06 11.32 -4.55
C LEU A 158 0.17 11.80 -5.99
N VAL A 159 -0.85 11.52 -6.83
CA VAL A 159 -0.82 11.92 -8.25
C VAL A 159 -0.81 13.43 -8.39
N LEU A 160 -1.69 14.14 -7.68
CA LEU A 160 -1.78 15.59 -7.77
C LEU A 160 -0.60 16.30 -7.10
N ALA A 161 -0.07 15.72 -6.00
CA ALA A 161 1.17 16.22 -5.42
C ALA A 161 2.32 16.15 -6.43
N GLY A 162 2.45 15.02 -7.17
CA GLY A 162 3.42 14.90 -8.25
C GLY A 162 3.17 15.91 -9.38
N TYR A 163 1.91 16.06 -9.80
CA TYR A 163 1.52 16.97 -10.86
C TYR A 163 1.86 18.44 -10.52
N TYR A 164 1.44 18.93 -9.37
CA TYR A 164 1.70 20.31 -8.97
C TYR A 164 3.14 20.56 -8.51
N ALA A 165 3.83 19.53 -7.99
CA ALA A 165 5.24 19.63 -7.63
C ALA A 165 6.18 19.67 -8.85
N ALA A 166 5.73 19.25 -10.03
CA ALA A 166 6.57 19.16 -11.23
C ALA A 166 7.27 20.48 -11.56
N GLY A 167 6.55 21.61 -11.45
CA GLY A 167 7.12 22.95 -11.67
C GLY A 167 8.22 23.31 -10.68
N LEU A 168 8.13 22.86 -9.44
CA LEU A 168 9.17 23.04 -8.42
C LEU A 168 10.37 22.13 -8.68
N LEU A 169 10.14 20.89 -9.07
CA LEU A 169 11.20 19.91 -9.37
C LEU A 169 12.04 20.37 -10.56
N THR A 170 11.43 20.90 -11.61
CA THR A 170 12.15 21.45 -12.78
C THR A 170 12.91 22.73 -12.48
N SER A 171 12.44 23.54 -11.52
CA SER A 171 13.08 24.81 -11.12
C SER A 171 14.29 24.60 -10.21
N ILE A 172 14.38 23.48 -9.52
CA ILE A 172 15.39 23.22 -8.49
C ILE A 172 16.02 21.84 -8.74
N PRO A 173 17.10 21.73 -9.52
CA PRO A 173 17.66 20.43 -9.95
C PRO A 173 18.05 19.46 -8.83
N TRP A 174 18.48 19.99 -7.67
CA TRP A 174 18.83 19.14 -6.53
C TRP A 174 17.59 18.54 -5.81
N LEU A 175 16.41 19.14 -5.98
CA LEU A 175 15.18 18.71 -5.31
C LEU A 175 14.71 17.34 -5.82
N GLU A 176 14.86 17.09 -7.12
CA GLU A 176 14.58 15.78 -7.73
C GLU A 176 15.46 14.69 -7.11
N THR A 177 16.76 14.93 -7.04
CA THR A 177 17.72 14.01 -6.42
C THR A 177 17.40 13.81 -4.93
N ALA A 178 17.09 14.88 -4.20
CA ALA A 178 16.71 14.81 -2.80
C ALA A 178 15.43 14.00 -2.58
N ALA A 179 14.40 14.20 -3.41
CA ALA A 179 13.14 13.45 -3.33
C ALA A 179 13.36 11.94 -3.55
N VAL A 180 14.20 11.57 -4.54
CA VAL A 180 14.58 10.18 -4.78
C VAL A 180 15.35 9.60 -3.59
N VAL A 181 16.35 10.31 -3.09
CA VAL A 181 17.17 9.87 -1.95
C VAL A 181 16.31 9.69 -0.70
N VAL A 182 15.44 10.64 -0.38
CA VAL A 182 14.51 10.54 0.77
C VAL A 182 13.56 9.36 0.61
N SER A 183 13.00 9.14 -0.58
CA SER A 183 12.10 8.02 -0.84
C SER A 183 12.82 6.67 -0.67
N VAL A 184 14.02 6.55 -1.19
CA VAL A 184 14.86 5.34 -1.05
C VAL A 184 15.26 5.14 0.41
N ALA A 185 15.70 6.18 1.10
CA ALA A 185 16.08 6.13 2.52
C ALA A 185 14.89 5.71 3.40
N PHE A 186 13.71 6.27 3.14
CA PHE A 186 12.48 5.90 3.86
C PHE A 186 12.11 4.44 3.62
N PHE A 187 12.20 3.98 2.37
CA PHE A 187 11.91 2.60 2.01
C PHE A 187 12.90 1.62 2.64
N VAL A 188 14.21 1.89 2.50
CA VAL A 188 15.27 1.03 3.05
C VAL A 188 15.26 1.08 4.58
N GLY A 189 15.15 2.27 5.16
CA GLY A 189 15.10 2.45 6.61
C GLY A 189 13.86 1.81 7.23
N GLY A 190 12.69 1.99 6.63
CA GLY A 190 11.45 1.36 7.06
C GLY A 190 11.52 -0.17 6.95
N THR A 191 12.06 -0.68 5.84
CA THR A 191 12.27 -2.12 5.65
C THR A 191 13.25 -2.68 6.67
N GLY A 192 14.40 -2.03 6.85
CA GLY A 192 15.41 -2.44 7.82
C GLY A 192 14.88 -2.43 9.26
N TRP A 193 14.16 -1.36 9.65
CA TRP A 193 13.53 -1.27 10.96
C TRP A 193 12.45 -2.33 11.17
N GLY A 194 11.62 -2.60 10.15
CA GLY A 194 10.59 -3.63 10.19
C GLY A 194 11.19 -5.04 10.36
N ILE A 195 12.24 -5.37 9.62
CA ILE A 195 12.98 -6.64 9.74
C ILE A 195 13.66 -6.75 11.10
N TRP A 196 14.30 -5.67 11.57
CA TRP A 196 14.95 -5.64 12.88
C TRP A 196 13.95 -5.89 14.02
N ARG A 197 12.80 -5.21 13.98
CA ARG A 197 11.75 -5.38 14.96
C ARG A 197 11.12 -6.78 14.92
N TYR A 198 10.91 -7.32 13.72
CA TYR A 198 10.46 -8.69 13.53
C TYR A 198 11.43 -9.70 14.15
N ARG A 199 12.75 -9.51 13.94
CA ARG A 199 13.78 -10.36 14.55
C ARG A 199 13.76 -10.28 16.08
N GLN A 200 13.60 -9.11 16.66
CA GLN A 200 13.50 -8.95 18.13
C GLN A 200 12.30 -9.68 18.72
N GLU A 201 11.13 -9.59 18.08
CA GLU A 201 9.93 -10.32 18.53
C GLU A 201 10.09 -11.84 18.42
N MET A 202 10.86 -12.32 17.45
CA MET A 202 11.13 -13.76 17.26
C MET A 202 12.13 -14.33 18.28
N HIS A 203 12.95 -13.49 18.92
CA HIS A 203 13.94 -13.92 19.91
C HIS A 203 13.46 -13.80 21.36
N LYS A 204 12.23 -13.31 21.60
CA LYS A 204 11.66 -13.34 22.95
C LYS A 204 11.39 -14.79 23.37
N PRO A 205 11.89 -15.27 24.54
CA PRO A 205 11.60 -16.59 25.05
C PRO A 205 10.08 -16.77 25.22
N VAL A 206 9.60 -17.98 25.00
CA VAL A 206 8.16 -18.32 25.06
C VAL A 206 7.62 -18.23 26.51
N ASP A 207 8.49 -18.21 27.50
CA ASP A 207 8.15 -18.25 28.92
C ASP A 207 7.48 -16.97 29.45
N ASP A 208 7.76 -15.80 28.82
CA ASP A 208 7.16 -14.52 29.25
C ASP A 208 5.70 -14.32 28.76
N MET A 209 5.10 -15.28 28.07
CA MET A 209 3.76 -15.16 27.51
C MET A 209 2.69 -15.97 28.25
N VAL A 210 3.04 -16.63 29.37
CA VAL A 210 2.10 -17.47 30.13
C VAL A 210 1.43 -16.72 31.29
N ASP A 211 1.95 -15.58 31.68
CA ASP A 211 1.49 -14.85 32.88
C ASP A 211 0.77 -13.50 32.57
N VAL A 212 -0.11 -13.46 31.54
CA VAL A 212 -1.06 -12.35 31.41
C VAL A 212 -2.43 -12.86 30.93
#